data_8c1c7774022a1baee7ff66ad6e6353bd
#
_entry.id   8c1c7774022a1baee7ff66ad6e6353bd
#
_cell.length_a   1.000
_cell.length_b   1.000
_cell.length_c   1.000
_cell.angle_alpha   90.00
_cell.angle_beta   90.00
_cell.angle_gamma   90.00
#
_symmetry.space_group_name_H-M   'P 1'
#
loop_
_entity.id
_entity.type
_entity.pdbx_description
1 polymer ?
#
loop_
_entity_poly.entity_id
_entity_poly.type
_entity_poly.pdbx_seq_one_letter_code
_entity_poly.pdbx_strand_id
1 'polypeptide(L)'
;MKPLLACLLLAAALPAGAATLRIDGEVYARSSAQIMPPMVDGMWQFNITQLAPDGAPVEKGAVAVAFDASTVMKSLAEKTSKLQEKQRELDRLQLELAERERNSHLETEKARAELDKARRKTEQPQELIAGIEYRKLVVARGQAERKLALGRALERANAGQRTQELRLVRSEIAQLTADVARLGKAQADLTISAPRSGILMHRSSWNGDKFDIGSQVWRGQTIAEIPDPATLAVRAELPERDYLRVRPGMAARVRVEGGGGVFAGKVVAIGRTVRSKSQAQPIPVMDVEIRLDDPDAKLKPGQAVRVEVTVADATPAVAR
;
A
#
# COMPACT_ATOMS: atom_id res chain seq x y z
N MET A 1 92.17 -34.68 20.19
CA MET A 1 91.18 -34.53 19.14
C MET A 1 89.82 -34.63 19.82
N LYS A 2 89.09 -33.46 19.99
CA LYS A 2 87.78 -33.37 20.68
C LYS A 2 86.72 -33.18 19.61
N PRO A 3 85.55 -33.88 19.63
CA PRO A 3 84.43 -33.51 18.85
C PRO A 3 83.50 -32.60 19.65
N LEU A 4 83.07 -31.50 19.07
CA LEU A 4 82.07 -30.54 19.53
C LEU A 4 80.68 -31.18 19.37
N LEU A 5 79.92 -31.23 20.46
CA LEU A 5 78.55 -31.63 20.50
C LEU A 5 77.67 -30.40 20.27
N ALA A 6 77.01 -30.23 19.11
CA ALA A 6 76.08 -29.20 18.82
C ALA A 6 74.66 -29.56 19.37
N CYS A 7 74.22 -28.92 20.45
CA CYS A 7 72.87 -29.07 20.95
C CYS A 7 71.89 -28.30 20.06
N LEU A 8 71.04 -28.97 19.32
CA LEU A 8 69.93 -28.45 18.56
C LEU A 8 68.72 -28.29 19.51
N LEU A 9 68.46 -27.02 19.93
CA LEU A 9 67.29 -26.67 20.69
C LEU A 9 66.05 -26.61 19.75
N LEU A 10 65.24 -27.68 19.79
CA LEU A 10 63.94 -27.76 19.10
C LEU A 10 62.93 -26.98 19.95
N ALA A 11 62.65 -25.75 19.56
CA ALA A 11 61.57 -24.96 20.17
C ALA A 11 60.21 -25.56 19.80
N ALA A 12 59.61 -26.31 20.70
CA ALA A 12 58.24 -26.78 20.59
C ALA A 12 57.29 -25.58 20.69
N ALA A 13 56.78 -25.14 19.55
CA ALA A 13 55.68 -24.16 19.51
C ALA A 13 54.41 -24.81 20.10
N LEU A 14 54.13 -24.52 21.35
CA LEU A 14 52.85 -24.83 21.97
C LEU A 14 51.72 -24.15 21.16
N PRO A 15 50.68 -24.87 20.76
CA PRO A 15 49.52 -24.23 20.13
C PRO A 15 48.89 -23.26 21.13
N ALA A 16 48.85 -22.00 20.78
CA ALA A 16 48.11 -20.97 21.51
C ALA A 16 46.66 -21.46 21.65
N GLY A 17 46.25 -21.77 22.88
CA GLY A 17 44.90 -22.20 23.15
C GLY A 17 43.92 -21.12 22.77
N ALA A 18 43.18 -21.28 21.69
CA ALA A 18 42.11 -20.38 21.31
C ALA A 18 41.00 -20.46 22.37
N ALA A 19 40.85 -19.44 23.20
CA ALA A 19 39.75 -19.35 24.13
C ALA A 19 38.43 -19.22 23.36
N THR A 20 37.42 -19.98 23.76
CA THR A 20 36.07 -19.90 23.17
C THR A 20 35.14 -19.14 24.12
N LEU A 21 34.51 -18.08 23.61
CA LEU A 21 33.48 -17.35 24.30
C LEU A 21 32.13 -17.90 23.91
N ARG A 22 31.33 -18.34 24.89
CA ARG A 22 29.95 -18.84 24.67
C ARG A 22 28.95 -17.76 24.98
N ILE A 23 28.08 -17.48 24.04
CA ILE A 23 27.03 -16.48 24.14
C ILE A 23 25.73 -17.07 23.61
N ASP A 24 24.61 -16.68 24.19
CA ASP A 24 23.28 -17.06 23.75
C ASP A 24 22.85 -16.17 22.58
N GLY A 25 22.03 -16.70 21.69
CA GLY A 25 21.51 -15.95 20.56
C GLY A 25 20.26 -16.58 19.97
N GLU A 26 19.74 -15.92 18.96
CA GLU A 26 18.58 -16.37 18.19
C GLU A 26 18.81 -16.25 16.69
N VAL A 27 18.20 -17.12 15.93
CA VAL A 27 18.16 -17.03 14.47
C VAL A 27 17.11 -15.98 14.08
N TYR A 28 17.49 -15.02 13.23
CA TYR A 28 16.57 -14.06 12.66
C TYR A 28 16.83 -13.88 11.17
N ALA A 29 15.84 -13.35 10.44
CA ALA A 29 16.03 -12.95 9.06
C ALA A 29 16.37 -11.46 8.99
N ARG A 30 17.39 -11.09 8.23
CA ARG A 30 17.76 -9.69 8.01
C ARG A 30 16.71 -8.95 7.17
N SER A 31 15.97 -9.68 6.36
CA SER A 31 14.86 -9.17 5.57
C SER A 31 13.62 -9.99 5.88
N SER A 32 12.51 -9.31 6.17
CA SER A 32 11.19 -9.92 6.33
C SER A 32 10.14 -9.07 5.61
N ALA A 33 9.15 -9.73 5.02
CA ALA A 33 7.98 -9.05 4.49
C ALA A 33 6.99 -8.82 5.64
N GLN A 34 6.76 -7.55 5.98
CA GLN A 34 5.84 -7.17 7.04
C GLN A 34 4.40 -7.14 6.53
N ILE A 35 3.49 -7.67 7.33
CA ILE A 35 2.04 -7.64 7.10
C ILE A 35 1.44 -6.60 8.05
N MET A 36 0.90 -5.55 7.47
CA MET A 36 0.34 -4.40 8.18
C MET A 36 -1.04 -4.04 7.61
N PRO A 37 -1.92 -3.40 8.39
CA PRO A 37 -3.18 -2.88 7.87
C PRO A 37 -2.96 -1.92 6.71
N PRO A 38 -3.85 -1.94 5.69
CA PRO A 38 -3.72 -1.08 4.51
C PRO A 38 -4.01 0.38 4.85
N MET A 39 -3.60 1.27 3.94
CA MET A 39 -3.97 2.68 4.01
C MET A 39 -5.33 2.87 3.33
N VAL A 40 -6.42 2.80 4.11
CA VAL A 40 -7.78 3.12 3.67
C VAL A 40 -8.18 4.47 4.25
N ASP A 41 -8.69 5.36 3.38
CA ASP A 41 -9.13 6.70 3.80
C ASP A 41 -10.26 6.61 4.84
N GLY A 42 -10.11 7.38 5.92
CA GLY A 42 -11.08 7.42 7.01
C GLY A 42 -11.03 6.23 7.97
N MET A 43 -10.15 5.24 7.76
CA MET A 43 -9.97 4.13 8.66
C MET A 43 -8.62 4.19 9.37
N TRP A 44 -8.64 4.18 10.70
CA TRP A 44 -7.46 4.17 11.57
C TRP A 44 -7.32 2.88 12.35
N GLN A 45 -8.43 2.20 12.56
CA GLN A 45 -8.56 0.94 13.30
C GLN A 45 -9.16 -0.11 12.40
N PHE A 46 -8.69 -1.34 12.54
CA PHE A 46 -9.10 -2.48 11.76
C PHE A 46 -9.33 -3.68 12.67
N ASN A 47 -10.41 -4.41 12.46
CA ASN A 47 -10.68 -5.67 13.15
C ASN A 47 -10.24 -6.83 12.28
N ILE A 48 -9.45 -7.75 12.82
CA ILE A 48 -8.99 -8.95 12.11
C ILE A 48 -10.16 -9.94 12.02
N THR A 49 -10.54 -10.33 10.81
CA THR A 49 -11.57 -11.34 10.56
C THR A 49 -10.99 -12.70 10.15
N GLN A 50 -9.81 -12.67 9.55
CA GLN A 50 -9.07 -13.87 9.17
C GLN A 50 -7.57 -13.61 9.38
N LEU A 51 -6.88 -14.60 9.94
CA LEU A 51 -5.45 -14.57 10.17
C LEU A 51 -4.88 -15.96 9.90
N ALA A 52 -3.89 -16.07 9.04
CA ALA A 52 -3.20 -17.34 8.81
C ALA A 52 -2.51 -17.78 10.10
N PRO A 53 -2.48 -19.09 10.44
CA PRO A 53 -1.92 -19.57 11.70
C PRO A 53 -0.45 -19.21 11.89
N ASP A 54 -0.06 -18.94 13.14
CA ASP A 54 1.33 -18.66 13.50
C ASP A 54 2.23 -19.87 13.21
N GLY A 55 3.36 -19.65 12.54
CA GLY A 55 4.28 -20.73 12.15
C GLY A 55 3.83 -21.56 10.94
N ALA A 56 2.68 -21.27 10.33
CA ALA A 56 2.19 -21.98 9.16
C ALA A 56 2.97 -21.59 7.89
N PRO A 57 3.20 -22.55 6.97
CA PRO A 57 3.70 -22.23 5.66
C PRO A 57 2.63 -21.52 4.83
N VAL A 58 3.00 -20.41 4.20
CA VAL A 58 2.13 -19.66 3.29
C VAL A 58 2.78 -19.55 1.92
N GLU A 59 1.97 -19.66 0.87
CA GLU A 59 2.40 -19.44 -0.50
C GLU A 59 2.23 -17.99 -0.89
N LYS A 60 3.05 -17.52 -1.83
CA LYS A 60 2.89 -16.18 -2.40
C LYS A 60 1.49 -16.03 -3.02
N GLY A 61 0.77 -14.99 -2.61
CA GLY A 61 -0.60 -14.71 -3.06
C GLY A 61 -1.69 -15.33 -2.18
N ALA A 62 -1.37 -16.25 -1.27
CA ALA A 62 -2.34 -16.76 -0.30
C ALA A 62 -2.75 -15.66 0.69
N VAL A 63 -3.98 -15.70 1.17
CA VAL A 63 -4.48 -14.71 2.14
C VAL A 63 -3.72 -14.88 3.46
N ALA A 64 -3.01 -13.86 3.86
CA ALA A 64 -2.28 -13.81 5.13
C ALA A 64 -3.15 -13.23 6.25
N VAL A 65 -3.82 -12.11 5.99
CA VAL A 65 -4.71 -11.41 6.92
C VAL A 65 -5.90 -10.82 6.16
N ALA A 66 -7.10 -10.91 6.71
CA ALA A 66 -8.25 -10.17 6.22
C ALA A 66 -8.87 -9.36 7.37
N PHE A 67 -9.35 -8.16 7.02
CA PHE A 67 -9.99 -7.24 7.95
C PHE A 67 -11.49 -7.13 7.67
N ASP A 68 -12.23 -6.62 8.64
CA ASP A 68 -13.65 -6.34 8.49
C ASP A 68 -13.87 -5.24 7.43
N ALA A 69 -14.49 -5.64 6.33
CA ALA A 69 -14.84 -4.77 5.22
C ALA A 69 -16.29 -4.27 5.25
N SER A 70 -17.07 -4.58 6.29
CA SER A 70 -18.52 -4.35 6.34
C SER A 70 -18.88 -2.89 6.06
N THR A 71 -18.18 -1.95 6.67
CA THR A 71 -18.41 -0.52 6.47
C THR A 71 -18.09 -0.07 5.04
N VAL A 72 -16.99 -0.55 4.48
CA VAL A 72 -16.57 -0.23 3.11
C VAL A 72 -17.54 -0.84 2.11
N MET A 73 -17.98 -2.09 2.31
CA MET A 73 -18.95 -2.78 1.47
C MET A 73 -20.30 -2.06 1.47
N LYS A 74 -20.78 -1.60 2.63
CA LYS A 74 -22.01 -0.82 2.73
C LYS A 74 -21.90 0.49 1.95
N SER A 75 -20.82 1.23 2.13
CA SER A 75 -20.56 2.48 1.41
C SER A 75 -20.43 2.26 -0.10
N LEU A 76 -19.75 1.18 -0.51
CA LEU A 76 -19.62 0.79 -1.92
C LEU A 76 -20.99 0.49 -2.55
N ALA A 77 -21.83 -0.29 -1.88
CA ALA A 77 -23.18 -0.62 -2.35
C ALA A 77 -24.04 0.65 -2.48
N GLU A 78 -23.97 1.56 -1.50
CA GLU A 78 -24.70 2.84 -1.54
C GLU A 78 -24.26 3.71 -2.72
N LYS A 79 -22.95 3.88 -2.90
CA LYS A 79 -22.39 4.70 -4.00
C LYS A 79 -22.68 4.07 -5.37
N THR A 80 -22.64 2.74 -5.46
CA THR A 80 -22.99 2.02 -6.69
C THR A 80 -24.45 2.23 -7.06
N SER A 81 -25.35 2.18 -6.09
CA SER A 81 -26.79 2.43 -6.31
C SER A 81 -27.05 3.87 -6.77
N LYS A 82 -26.40 4.85 -6.13
CA LYS A 82 -26.46 6.26 -6.54
C LYS A 82 -25.91 6.48 -7.96
N LEU A 83 -24.81 5.80 -8.31
CA LEU A 83 -24.25 5.88 -9.66
C LEU A 83 -25.24 5.37 -10.71
N GLN A 84 -25.86 4.23 -10.46
CA GLN A 84 -26.90 3.66 -11.35
C GLN A 84 -28.13 4.56 -11.48
N GLU A 85 -28.55 5.21 -10.38
CA GLU A 85 -29.64 6.18 -10.39
C GLU A 85 -29.30 7.39 -11.28
N LYS A 86 -28.09 7.96 -11.10
CA LYS A 86 -27.62 9.11 -11.89
C LYS A 86 -27.42 8.77 -13.37
N GLN A 87 -27.01 7.55 -13.68
CA GLN A 87 -26.93 7.10 -15.08
C GLN A 87 -28.32 7.06 -15.72
N ARG A 88 -29.34 6.50 -15.03
CA ARG A 88 -30.73 6.51 -15.52
C ARG A 88 -31.31 7.93 -15.63
N GLU A 89 -30.94 8.82 -14.70
CA GLU A 89 -31.31 10.24 -14.76
C GLU A 89 -30.73 10.91 -16.01
N LEU A 90 -29.45 10.63 -16.33
CA LEU A 90 -28.81 11.15 -17.56
C LEU A 90 -29.54 10.70 -18.81
N ASP A 91 -29.89 9.40 -18.91
CA ASP A 91 -30.62 8.87 -20.05
C ASP A 91 -31.98 9.53 -20.24
N ARG A 92 -32.74 9.69 -19.13
CA ARG A 92 -34.01 10.40 -19.15
C ARG A 92 -33.84 11.87 -19.55
N LEU A 93 -32.85 12.56 -18.97
CA LEU A 93 -32.57 13.97 -19.30
C LEU A 93 -32.19 14.14 -20.75
N GLN A 94 -31.41 13.24 -21.33
CA GLN A 94 -31.07 13.30 -22.76
C GLN A 94 -32.29 13.22 -23.68
N LEU A 95 -33.25 12.34 -23.35
CA LEU A 95 -34.50 12.23 -24.12
C LEU A 95 -35.36 13.49 -23.97
N GLU A 96 -35.50 14.00 -22.77
CA GLU A 96 -36.26 15.23 -22.49
C GLU A 96 -35.66 16.45 -23.19
N LEU A 97 -34.34 16.60 -23.14
CA LEU A 97 -33.64 17.69 -23.81
C LEU A 97 -33.74 17.59 -25.34
N ALA A 98 -33.69 16.37 -25.89
CA ALA A 98 -33.88 16.16 -27.33
C ALA A 98 -35.32 16.51 -27.78
N GLU A 99 -36.32 16.24 -26.94
CA GLU A 99 -37.70 16.68 -27.21
C GLU A 99 -37.85 18.19 -27.14
N ARG A 100 -37.33 18.85 -26.10
CA ARG A 100 -37.31 20.34 -25.99
C ARG A 100 -36.62 20.97 -27.21
N GLU A 101 -35.53 20.44 -27.67
CA GLU A 101 -34.80 20.89 -28.87
C GLU A 101 -35.68 20.80 -30.11
N ARG A 102 -36.31 19.64 -30.36
CA ARG A 102 -37.21 19.45 -31.48
C ARG A 102 -38.39 20.44 -31.46
N ASN A 103 -39.01 20.63 -30.31
CA ASN A 103 -40.12 21.56 -30.14
C ASN A 103 -39.70 23.01 -30.36
N SER A 104 -38.56 23.44 -29.84
CA SER A 104 -37.98 24.77 -30.06
C SER A 104 -37.67 25.01 -31.54
N HIS A 105 -37.10 24.03 -32.21
CA HIS A 105 -36.80 24.10 -33.67
C HIS A 105 -38.08 24.19 -34.48
N LEU A 106 -39.12 23.42 -34.15
CA LEU A 106 -40.41 23.49 -34.84
C LEU A 106 -41.05 24.88 -34.77
N GLU A 107 -40.98 25.51 -33.57
CA GLU A 107 -41.52 26.87 -33.38
C GLU A 107 -40.72 27.91 -34.20
N THR A 108 -39.42 27.76 -34.30
CA THR A 108 -38.57 28.64 -35.15
C THR A 108 -38.88 28.47 -36.62
N GLU A 109 -39.05 27.23 -37.11
CA GLU A 109 -39.46 26.98 -38.51
C GLU A 109 -40.87 27.50 -38.82
N LYS A 110 -41.84 27.41 -37.87
CA LYS A 110 -43.14 28.05 -38.01
C LYS A 110 -42.99 29.57 -38.15
N ALA A 111 -42.18 30.21 -37.28
CA ALA A 111 -41.92 31.65 -37.37
C ALA A 111 -41.24 32.04 -38.72
N ARG A 112 -40.37 31.20 -39.24
CA ARG A 112 -39.74 31.38 -40.54
C ARG A 112 -40.78 31.33 -41.69
N ALA A 113 -41.66 30.33 -41.69
CA ALA A 113 -42.73 30.19 -42.67
C ALA A 113 -43.71 31.37 -42.61
N GLU A 114 -44.04 31.90 -41.40
CA GLU A 114 -44.83 33.10 -41.25
C GLU A 114 -44.14 34.33 -41.84
N LEU A 115 -42.84 34.51 -41.63
CA LEU A 115 -42.06 35.57 -42.26
C LEU A 115 -42.05 35.48 -43.77
N ASP A 116 -41.80 34.28 -44.35
CA ASP A 116 -41.79 34.07 -45.79
C ASP A 116 -43.17 34.40 -46.44
N LYS A 117 -44.25 34.04 -45.71
CA LYS A 117 -45.61 34.41 -46.12
C LYS A 117 -45.83 35.95 -46.07
N ALA A 118 -45.37 36.60 -45.02
CA ALA A 118 -45.50 38.06 -44.87
C ALA A 118 -44.67 38.83 -45.89
N ARG A 119 -43.45 38.34 -46.25
CA ARG A 119 -42.61 38.89 -47.31
C ARG A 119 -43.28 38.83 -48.68
N ARG A 120 -43.78 37.65 -49.09
CA ARG A 120 -44.50 37.51 -50.36
C ARG A 120 -45.68 38.43 -50.46
N LYS A 121 -46.41 38.72 -49.39
CA LYS A 121 -47.52 39.68 -49.38
C LYS A 121 -47.07 41.15 -49.58
N THR A 122 -45.88 41.51 -49.09
CA THR A 122 -45.32 42.86 -49.23
C THR A 122 -44.57 43.07 -50.54
N GLU A 123 -44.31 42.01 -51.34
CA GLU A 123 -43.73 42.06 -52.69
C GLU A 123 -44.76 42.38 -53.77
N GLN A 124 -46.06 42.38 -53.41
CA GLN A 124 -47.13 42.79 -54.35
C GLN A 124 -47.00 44.27 -54.72
N PRO A 125 -47.28 44.68 -55.95
CA PRO A 125 -47.19 46.09 -56.37
C PRO A 125 -48.05 46.98 -55.46
N GLN A 126 -47.47 48.05 -54.91
CA GLN A 126 -48.12 48.93 -53.97
C GLN A 126 -49.29 49.64 -54.60
N GLU A 127 -49.27 49.86 -55.90
CA GLU A 127 -50.31 50.52 -56.70
C GLU A 127 -51.65 49.76 -56.71
N LEU A 128 -51.58 48.41 -56.45
CA LEU A 128 -52.76 47.54 -56.45
C LEU A 128 -53.41 47.39 -55.09
N ILE A 129 -52.84 48.01 -54.04
CA ILE A 129 -53.26 47.80 -52.63
C ILE A 129 -53.54 49.20 -52.04
N ALA A 130 -54.67 49.35 -51.29
CA ALA A 130 -54.96 50.59 -50.53
C ALA A 130 -53.78 50.89 -49.57
N GLY A 131 -53.31 52.15 -49.53
CA GLY A 131 -52.08 52.51 -48.80
C GLY A 131 -52.11 52.19 -47.31
N ILE A 132 -53.32 52.13 -46.71
CA ILE A 132 -53.52 51.70 -45.32
C ILE A 132 -53.26 50.17 -45.15
N GLU A 133 -53.74 49.39 -46.11
CA GLU A 133 -53.53 47.91 -46.07
C GLU A 133 -52.10 47.57 -46.37
N TYR A 134 -51.38 48.23 -47.28
CA TYR A 134 -49.96 48.04 -47.48
C TYR A 134 -49.17 48.34 -46.20
N ARG A 135 -49.47 49.42 -45.48
CA ARG A 135 -48.80 49.70 -44.19
C ARG A 135 -49.01 48.59 -43.17
N LYS A 136 -50.21 48.00 -43.09
CA LYS A 136 -50.49 46.84 -42.23
C LYS A 136 -49.63 45.66 -42.61
N LEU A 137 -49.43 45.38 -43.88
CA LEU A 137 -48.56 44.29 -44.36
C LEU A 137 -47.10 44.51 -43.99
N VAL A 138 -46.59 45.73 -44.09
CA VAL A 138 -45.21 46.08 -43.69
C VAL A 138 -45.03 45.89 -42.15
N VAL A 139 -46.02 46.33 -41.38
CA VAL A 139 -46.00 46.11 -39.89
C VAL A 139 -46.01 44.60 -39.58
N ALA A 140 -46.89 43.83 -40.24
CA ALA A 140 -46.98 42.39 -40.05
C ALA A 140 -45.66 41.67 -40.44
N ARG A 141 -45.00 42.08 -41.53
CA ARG A 141 -43.65 41.57 -41.87
C ARG A 141 -42.64 41.89 -40.76
N GLY A 142 -42.58 43.13 -40.28
CA GLY A 142 -41.68 43.51 -39.20
C GLY A 142 -41.96 42.76 -37.88
N GLN A 143 -43.21 42.40 -37.61
CA GLN A 143 -43.56 41.53 -36.47
C GLN A 143 -43.05 40.12 -36.66
N ALA A 144 -43.22 39.53 -37.87
CA ALA A 144 -42.74 38.19 -38.18
C ALA A 144 -41.21 38.11 -38.17
N GLU A 145 -40.50 39.17 -38.64
CA GLU A 145 -39.02 39.27 -38.52
C GLU A 145 -38.54 39.23 -37.06
N ARG A 146 -39.17 40.01 -36.20
CA ARG A 146 -38.88 39.99 -34.76
C ARG A 146 -39.18 38.65 -34.10
N LYS A 147 -40.32 38.02 -34.46
CA LYS A 147 -40.68 36.67 -33.96
C LYS A 147 -39.65 35.63 -34.34
N LEU A 148 -39.17 35.60 -35.62
CA LEU A 148 -38.10 34.70 -36.03
C LEU A 148 -36.78 34.99 -35.31
N ALA A 149 -36.42 36.26 -35.14
CA ALA A 149 -35.21 36.65 -34.43
C ALA A 149 -35.25 36.19 -32.97
N LEU A 150 -36.40 36.32 -32.28
CA LEU A 150 -36.64 35.82 -30.95
C LEU A 150 -36.53 34.30 -30.87
N GLY A 151 -37.18 33.55 -31.81
CA GLY A 151 -37.11 32.10 -31.84
C GLY A 151 -35.64 31.58 -31.94
N ARG A 152 -34.85 32.16 -32.84
CA ARG A 152 -33.44 31.85 -32.98
C ARG A 152 -32.60 32.19 -31.75
N ALA A 153 -32.94 33.28 -31.03
CA ALA A 153 -32.28 33.64 -29.80
C ALA A 153 -32.59 32.63 -28.67
N LEU A 154 -33.86 32.19 -28.57
CA LEU A 154 -34.27 31.16 -27.62
C LEU A 154 -33.63 29.81 -27.92
N GLU A 155 -33.55 29.38 -29.18
CA GLU A 155 -32.82 28.15 -29.55
C GLU A 155 -31.37 28.15 -29.09
N ARG A 156 -30.65 29.27 -29.31
CA ARG A 156 -29.28 29.42 -28.84
C ARG A 156 -29.16 29.37 -27.32
N ALA A 157 -30.07 30.07 -26.61
CA ALA A 157 -30.10 30.03 -25.16
C ALA A 157 -30.39 28.63 -24.62
N ASN A 158 -31.37 27.93 -25.20
CA ASN A 158 -31.75 26.55 -24.85
C ASN A 158 -30.60 25.59 -25.12
N ALA A 159 -29.85 25.74 -26.23
CA ALA A 159 -28.66 24.93 -26.52
C ALA A 159 -27.56 25.12 -25.46
N GLY A 160 -27.34 26.36 -25.01
CA GLY A 160 -26.44 26.67 -23.91
C GLY A 160 -26.85 26.01 -22.60
N GLN A 161 -28.11 26.15 -22.23
CA GLN A 161 -28.70 25.56 -21.03
C GLN A 161 -28.57 24.01 -21.05
N ARG A 162 -28.95 23.38 -22.17
CA ARG A 162 -28.82 21.94 -22.38
C ARG A 162 -27.39 21.46 -22.12
N THR A 163 -26.40 22.17 -22.65
CA THR A 163 -24.99 21.83 -22.44
C THR A 163 -24.60 21.88 -20.97
N GLN A 164 -25.10 22.88 -20.22
CA GLN A 164 -24.82 23.00 -18.79
C GLN A 164 -25.51 21.91 -17.97
N GLU A 165 -26.78 21.60 -18.23
CA GLU A 165 -27.53 20.54 -17.55
C GLU A 165 -26.84 19.18 -17.73
N LEU A 166 -26.45 18.82 -18.98
CA LEU A 166 -25.72 17.59 -19.25
C LEU A 166 -24.33 17.56 -18.59
N ARG A 167 -23.63 18.70 -18.55
CA ARG A 167 -22.34 18.82 -17.89
C ARG A 167 -22.46 18.54 -16.39
N LEU A 168 -23.47 19.09 -15.72
CA LEU A 168 -23.69 18.90 -14.29
C LEU A 168 -23.87 17.42 -13.96
N VAL A 169 -24.85 16.74 -14.60
CA VAL A 169 -25.13 15.34 -14.33
C VAL A 169 -23.94 14.44 -14.67
N ARG A 170 -23.22 14.72 -15.77
CA ARG A 170 -22.01 13.98 -16.14
C ARG A 170 -20.88 14.16 -15.12
N SER A 171 -20.74 15.35 -14.54
CA SER A 171 -19.73 15.57 -13.50
C SER A 171 -20.04 14.81 -12.21
N GLU A 172 -21.32 14.72 -11.82
CA GLU A 172 -21.77 13.92 -10.68
C GLU A 172 -21.51 12.41 -10.92
N ILE A 173 -21.83 11.93 -12.13
CA ILE A 173 -21.52 10.53 -12.53
C ILE A 173 -20.02 10.26 -12.46
N ALA A 174 -19.18 11.17 -12.96
CA ALA A 174 -17.74 11.02 -12.91
C ALA A 174 -17.21 10.94 -11.46
N GLN A 175 -17.74 11.79 -10.58
CA GLN A 175 -17.40 11.76 -9.15
C GLN A 175 -17.82 10.46 -8.49
N LEU A 176 -19.07 10.01 -8.71
CA LEU A 176 -19.56 8.74 -8.16
C LEU A 176 -18.78 7.54 -8.71
N THR A 177 -18.39 7.57 -9.99
CA THR A 177 -17.56 6.52 -10.59
C THR A 177 -16.18 6.45 -9.92
N ALA A 178 -15.55 7.59 -9.66
CA ALA A 178 -14.29 7.65 -8.92
C ALA A 178 -14.43 7.14 -7.48
N ASP A 179 -15.54 7.51 -6.80
CA ASP A 179 -15.82 7.02 -5.44
C ASP A 179 -16.01 5.51 -5.40
N VAL A 180 -16.78 4.93 -6.34
CA VAL A 180 -16.98 3.48 -6.47
C VAL A 180 -15.66 2.76 -6.71
N ALA A 181 -14.84 3.27 -7.63
CA ALA A 181 -13.52 2.68 -7.91
C ALA A 181 -12.60 2.73 -6.68
N ARG A 182 -12.57 3.85 -5.95
CA ARG A 182 -11.78 4.03 -4.73
C ARG A 182 -12.24 3.06 -3.63
N LEU A 183 -13.55 2.94 -3.40
CA LEU A 183 -14.10 2.03 -2.39
C LEU A 183 -13.90 0.56 -2.77
N GLY A 184 -14.02 0.21 -4.05
CA GLY A 184 -13.72 -1.13 -4.55
C GLY A 184 -12.26 -1.53 -4.33
N LYS A 185 -11.33 -0.60 -4.57
CA LYS A 185 -9.92 -0.79 -4.23
C LYS A 185 -9.72 -0.96 -2.72
N ALA A 186 -10.32 -0.08 -1.91
CA ALA A 186 -10.24 -0.16 -0.45
C ALA A 186 -10.76 -1.51 0.08
N GLN A 187 -11.85 -2.03 -0.49
CA GLN A 187 -12.37 -3.36 -0.16
C GLN A 187 -11.35 -4.47 -0.49
N ALA A 188 -10.73 -4.41 -1.66
CA ALA A 188 -9.70 -5.38 -2.06
C ALA A 188 -8.47 -5.30 -1.16
N ASP A 189 -8.03 -4.09 -0.83
CA ASP A 189 -6.86 -3.84 0.02
C ASP A 189 -7.05 -4.34 1.47
N LEU A 190 -8.30 -4.50 1.95
CA LEU A 190 -8.61 -5.08 3.27
C LEU A 190 -8.34 -6.58 3.36
N THR A 191 -8.03 -7.25 2.25
CA THR A 191 -7.54 -8.61 2.23
C THR A 191 -6.08 -8.61 1.80
N ILE A 192 -5.18 -8.87 2.73
CA ILE A 192 -3.74 -8.84 2.48
C ILE A 192 -3.25 -10.23 2.15
N SER A 193 -2.69 -10.36 0.96
CA SER A 193 -2.04 -11.56 0.51
C SER A 193 -0.56 -11.59 0.88
N ALA A 194 -0.01 -12.79 1.09
CA ALA A 194 1.41 -12.99 1.34
C ALA A 194 2.24 -12.53 0.12
N PRO A 195 3.17 -11.58 0.28
CA PRO A 195 3.98 -11.07 -0.83
C PRO A 195 5.05 -12.06 -1.30
N ARG A 196 5.36 -13.05 -0.48
CA ARG A 196 6.30 -14.15 -0.74
C ARG A 196 5.84 -15.45 -0.09
N SER A 197 6.35 -16.57 -0.58
CA SER A 197 6.21 -17.85 0.12
C SER A 197 7.17 -17.90 1.31
N GLY A 198 6.77 -18.52 2.41
CA GLY A 198 7.57 -18.66 3.63
C GLY A 198 6.74 -19.08 4.82
N ILE A 199 7.30 -18.94 6.02
CA ILE A 199 6.61 -19.20 7.29
C ILE A 199 6.09 -17.87 7.81
N LEU A 200 4.78 -17.78 8.03
CA LEU A 200 4.18 -16.59 8.62
C LEU A 200 4.39 -16.62 10.14
N MET A 201 4.88 -15.53 10.69
CA MET A 201 5.12 -15.36 12.14
C MET A 201 4.29 -14.20 12.65
N HIS A 202 3.46 -14.47 13.67
CA HIS A 202 2.70 -13.41 14.32
C HIS A 202 3.62 -12.51 15.15
N ARG A 203 3.37 -11.23 15.09
CA ARG A 203 3.99 -10.25 15.99
C ARG A 203 3.11 -10.05 17.22
N SER A 204 3.73 -9.59 18.28
CA SER A 204 3.01 -9.24 19.51
C SER A 204 2.66 -7.75 19.50
N SER A 205 1.55 -7.43 20.12
CA SER A 205 1.18 -6.06 20.45
C SER A 205 2.15 -5.48 21.49
N TRP A 206 2.05 -4.18 21.76
CA TRP A 206 2.87 -3.47 22.76
C TRP A 206 2.72 -4.03 24.20
N ASN A 207 1.59 -4.67 24.51
CA ASN A 207 1.32 -5.34 25.80
C ASN A 207 1.82 -6.80 25.85
N GLY A 208 2.46 -7.29 24.78
CA GLY A 208 3.02 -8.65 24.70
C GLY A 208 2.04 -9.71 24.17
N ASP A 209 0.74 -9.38 24.02
CA ASP A 209 -0.25 -10.32 23.48
C ASP A 209 -0.07 -10.49 21.98
N LYS A 210 -0.17 -11.72 21.49
CA LYS A 210 -0.20 -11.99 20.05
C LYS A 210 -1.53 -11.57 19.46
N PHE A 211 -1.48 -11.11 18.21
CA PHE A 211 -2.71 -10.83 17.46
C PHE A 211 -3.42 -12.12 17.08
N ASP A 212 -4.75 -12.06 17.15
CA ASP A 212 -5.65 -13.17 16.82
C ASP A 212 -6.90 -12.63 16.09
N ILE A 213 -7.73 -13.53 15.61
CA ILE A 213 -9.04 -13.20 15.02
C ILE A 213 -9.88 -12.44 16.05
N GLY A 214 -10.48 -11.32 15.64
CA GLY A 214 -11.20 -10.39 16.52
C GLY A 214 -10.33 -9.33 17.16
N SER A 215 -8.99 -9.41 17.08
CA SER A 215 -8.10 -8.36 17.57
C SER A 215 -8.29 -7.07 16.78
N GLN A 216 -8.26 -5.95 17.52
CA GLN A 216 -8.25 -4.62 16.95
C GLN A 216 -6.81 -4.15 16.73
N VAL A 217 -6.50 -3.68 15.54
CA VAL A 217 -5.17 -3.21 15.15
C VAL A 217 -5.22 -1.82 14.55
N TRP A 218 -4.13 -1.09 14.66
CA TRP A 218 -4.01 0.28 14.18
C TRP A 218 -3.25 0.35 12.87
N ARG A 219 -3.52 1.38 12.10
CA ARG A 219 -2.74 1.69 10.89
C ARG A 219 -1.24 1.75 11.23
N GLY A 220 -0.42 1.07 10.42
CA GLY A 220 1.04 1.05 10.60
C GLY A 220 1.56 0.04 11.63
N GLN A 221 0.69 -0.69 12.32
CA GLN A 221 1.06 -1.74 13.24
C GLN A 221 1.38 -3.04 12.48
N THR A 222 2.55 -3.62 12.69
CA THR A 222 2.89 -4.91 12.09
C THR A 222 2.18 -6.03 12.85
N ILE A 223 1.35 -6.80 12.14
CA ILE A 223 0.57 -7.91 12.69
C ILE A 223 1.35 -9.21 12.60
N ALA A 224 1.95 -9.43 11.45
CA ALA A 224 2.72 -10.63 11.15
C ALA A 224 3.88 -10.28 10.21
N GLU A 225 4.82 -11.19 10.09
CA GLU A 225 5.92 -11.08 9.11
C GLU A 225 6.21 -12.42 8.47
N ILE A 226 6.74 -12.38 7.26
CA ILE A 226 7.24 -13.55 6.54
C ILE A 226 8.74 -13.34 6.35
N PRO A 227 9.58 -13.99 7.18
CA PRO A 227 11.03 -13.92 7.08
C PRO A 227 11.54 -14.48 5.75
N ASP A 228 12.63 -13.91 5.25
CA ASP A 228 13.31 -14.39 4.07
C ASP A 228 14.32 -15.46 4.45
N PRO A 229 14.13 -16.73 4.09
CA PRO A 229 15.05 -17.80 4.44
C PRO A 229 16.46 -17.63 3.83
N ALA A 230 16.59 -16.89 2.72
CA ALA A 230 17.89 -16.61 2.11
C ALA A 230 18.72 -15.57 2.89
N THR A 231 18.12 -14.85 3.85
CA THR A 231 18.78 -13.79 4.62
C THR A 231 18.93 -14.12 6.10
N LEU A 232 18.90 -15.41 6.46
CA LEU A 232 19.06 -15.84 7.84
C LEU A 232 20.42 -15.42 8.40
N ALA A 233 20.40 -14.92 9.60
CA ALA A 233 21.57 -14.57 10.40
C ALA A 233 21.30 -14.92 11.86
N VAL A 234 22.33 -14.91 12.67
CA VAL A 234 22.20 -15.11 14.11
C VAL A 234 22.50 -13.80 14.84
N ARG A 235 21.61 -13.41 15.73
CA ARG A 235 21.83 -12.32 16.69
C ARG A 235 22.17 -12.94 18.02
N ALA A 236 23.39 -12.68 18.50
CA ALA A 236 23.85 -13.18 19.77
C ALA A 236 24.05 -12.04 20.78
N GLU A 237 23.83 -12.31 22.07
CA GLU A 237 23.93 -11.34 23.17
C GLU A 237 25.32 -11.41 23.79
N LEU A 238 26.17 -10.46 23.42
CA LEU A 238 27.54 -10.35 23.95
C LEU A 238 27.52 -9.52 25.25
N PRO A 239 27.95 -10.05 26.42
CA PRO A 239 28.14 -9.24 27.60
C PRO A 239 29.15 -8.12 27.34
N GLU A 240 28.86 -6.90 27.81
CA GLU A 240 29.70 -5.72 27.60
C GLU A 240 31.15 -5.93 28.05
N ARG A 241 31.37 -6.66 29.14
CA ARG A 241 32.70 -7.00 29.64
C ARG A 241 33.59 -7.75 28.65
N ASP A 242 32.99 -8.46 27.68
CA ASP A 242 33.68 -9.25 26.69
C ASP A 242 33.79 -8.52 25.32
N TYR A 243 33.29 -7.30 25.23
CA TYR A 243 33.24 -6.50 23.97
C TYR A 243 34.60 -6.37 23.30
N LEU A 244 35.67 -6.08 24.09
CA LEU A 244 37.02 -5.87 23.55
C LEU A 244 37.66 -7.17 22.99
N ARG A 245 37.10 -8.33 23.37
CA ARG A 245 37.60 -9.66 22.96
C ARG A 245 37.02 -10.12 21.64
N VAL A 246 35.90 -9.55 21.19
CA VAL A 246 35.23 -9.95 19.93
C VAL A 246 35.44 -8.84 18.90
N ARG A 247 35.73 -9.24 17.65
CA ARG A 247 35.90 -8.31 16.53
C ARG A 247 35.18 -8.86 15.29
N PRO A 248 34.72 -7.99 14.40
CA PRO A 248 34.22 -8.41 13.08
C PRO A 248 35.27 -9.24 12.34
N GLY A 249 34.81 -10.28 11.64
CA GLY A 249 35.65 -11.23 10.93
C GLY A 249 36.05 -12.51 11.72
N MET A 250 35.83 -12.52 13.04
CA MET A 250 36.12 -13.69 13.86
C MET A 250 35.20 -14.87 13.50
N ALA A 251 35.77 -16.08 13.53
CA ALA A 251 35.04 -17.32 13.32
C ALA A 251 34.11 -17.61 14.49
N ALA A 252 32.92 -18.06 14.18
CA ALA A 252 31.91 -18.45 15.15
C ALA A 252 31.34 -19.84 14.79
N ARG A 253 31.00 -20.62 15.80
CA ARG A 253 30.23 -21.85 15.66
C ARG A 253 28.88 -21.67 16.28
N VAL A 254 27.83 -21.87 15.51
CA VAL A 254 26.45 -21.74 15.93
C VAL A 254 25.87 -23.11 16.18
N ARG A 255 25.51 -23.42 17.41
CA ARG A 255 24.88 -24.68 17.83
C ARG A 255 23.41 -24.41 18.11
N VAL A 256 22.55 -25.14 17.45
CA VAL A 256 21.10 -25.06 17.70
C VAL A 256 20.75 -25.75 19.02
N GLU A 257 19.99 -25.10 19.87
CA GLU A 257 19.45 -25.74 21.09
C GLU A 257 18.35 -26.72 20.69
N GLY A 258 18.37 -27.94 21.26
CA GLY A 258 17.43 -29.00 20.89
C GLY A 258 17.93 -30.01 19.82
N GLY A 259 19.21 -29.98 19.42
CA GLY A 259 19.79 -31.03 18.59
C GLY A 259 19.82 -30.76 17.09
N GLY A 260 19.69 -29.52 16.64
CA GLY A 260 19.59 -29.12 15.23
C GLY A 260 20.91 -28.96 14.47
N GLY A 261 22.06 -29.43 15.01
CA GLY A 261 23.34 -29.34 14.30
C GLY A 261 24.24 -28.19 14.73
N VAL A 262 25.43 -28.15 14.12
CA VAL A 262 26.42 -27.06 14.33
C VAL A 262 26.75 -26.46 12.98
N PHE A 263 26.64 -25.14 12.88
CA PHE A 263 26.90 -24.40 11.67
C PHE A 263 28.11 -23.47 11.87
N ALA A 264 28.92 -23.35 10.84
CA ALA A 264 30.00 -22.38 10.82
C ALA A 264 29.48 -21.01 10.41
N GLY A 265 30.08 -19.97 10.96
CA GLY A 265 29.72 -18.58 10.62
C GLY A 265 30.84 -17.62 11.01
N LYS A 266 30.60 -16.34 10.69
CA LYS A 266 31.53 -15.25 10.98
C LYS A 266 30.79 -14.08 11.62
N VAL A 267 31.43 -13.44 12.59
CA VAL A 267 31.00 -12.18 13.15
C VAL A 267 31.03 -11.09 12.05
N VAL A 268 29.90 -10.50 11.73
CA VAL A 268 29.79 -9.44 10.72
C VAL A 268 29.81 -8.06 11.35
N ALA A 269 29.05 -7.89 12.41
CA ALA A 269 28.91 -6.61 13.10
C ALA A 269 28.71 -6.81 14.60
N ILE A 270 29.10 -5.80 15.35
CA ILE A 270 28.81 -5.70 16.77
C ILE A 270 28.01 -4.40 16.96
N GLY A 271 26.88 -4.48 17.64
CA GLY A 271 26.03 -3.34 17.96
C GLY A 271 26.81 -2.28 18.76
N ARG A 272 26.44 -1.04 18.59
CA ARG A 272 27.06 0.09 19.32
C ARG A 272 26.27 0.51 20.55
N THR A 273 25.08 -0.06 20.73
CA THR A 273 24.19 0.23 21.86
C THR A 273 24.22 -0.91 22.86
N VAL A 274 24.34 -0.55 24.12
CA VAL A 274 24.22 -1.48 25.24
C VAL A 274 22.75 -1.52 25.64
N ARG A 275 22.19 -2.69 25.83
CA ARG A 275 20.84 -2.92 26.36
C ARG A 275 20.88 -3.87 27.54
N SER A 276 19.88 -3.82 28.40
CA SER A 276 19.72 -4.84 29.42
C SER A 276 19.23 -6.15 28.82
N LYS A 277 19.78 -7.30 29.23
CA LYS A 277 19.37 -8.62 28.76
C LYS A 277 17.88 -8.87 29.04
N SER A 278 17.43 -8.56 30.25
CA SER A 278 16.01 -8.58 30.62
C SER A 278 15.76 -7.71 31.84
N GLN A 279 14.48 -7.45 32.18
CA GLN A 279 14.12 -6.77 33.45
C GLN A 279 14.48 -7.61 34.67
N ALA A 280 14.43 -8.95 34.57
CA ALA A 280 14.78 -9.86 35.64
C ALA A 280 16.30 -10.05 35.81
N GLN A 281 17.07 -9.85 34.75
CA GLN A 281 18.52 -9.96 34.72
C GLN A 281 19.11 -8.73 34.02
N PRO A 282 19.40 -7.65 34.76
CA PRO A 282 19.90 -6.39 34.18
C PRO A 282 21.40 -6.48 33.84
N ILE A 283 21.80 -7.50 33.06
CA ILE A 283 23.16 -7.66 32.58
C ILE A 283 23.28 -6.80 31.30
N PRO A 284 24.25 -5.87 31.23
CA PRO A 284 24.48 -5.10 30.01
C PRO A 284 25.02 -6.00 28.89
N VAL A 285 24.31 -6.05 27.78
CA VAL A 285 24.67 -6.84 26.58
C VAL A 285 24.64 -5.98 25.34
N MET A 286 25.42 -6.39 24.36
CA MET A 286 25.46 -5.82 23.02
C MET A 286 25.09 -6.91 22.01
N ASP A 287 24.38 -6.51 20.96
CA ASP A 287 24.00 -7.44 19.89
C ASP A 287 25.19 -7.71 18.98
N VAL A 288 25.47 -8.97 18.70
CA VAL A 288 26.48 -9.41 17.72
C VAL A 288 25.77 -10.12 16.58
N GLU A 289 25.97 -9.63 15.37
CA GLU A 289 25.44 -10.25 14.17
C GLU A 289 26.44 -11.25 13.60
N ILE A 290 25.99 -12.48 13.40
CA ILE A 290 26.77 -13.58 12.85
C ILE A 290 26.11 -14.04 11.56
N ARG A 291 26.86 -14.01 10.47
CA ARG A 291 26.45 -14.58 9.19
C ARG A 291 26.86 -16.04 9.14
N LEU A 292 25.95 -16.90 8.75
CA LEU A 292 26.21 -18.30 8.50
C LEU A 292 26.97 -18.45 7.18
N ASP A 293 27.92 -19.36 7.14
CA ASP A 293 28.68 -19.69 5.92
C ASP A 293 27.85 -20.58 4.97
N ASP A 294 26.90 -21.34 5.52
CA ASP A 294 25.99 -22.22 4.76
C ASP A 294 24.64 -21.49 4.53
N PRO A 295 24.34 -21.10 3.29
CA PRO A 295 23.06 -20.43 2.97
C PRO A 295 21.85 -21.39 3.02
N ASP A 296 22.06 -22.69 2.92
CA ASP A 296 21.02 -23.72 2.92
C ASP A 296 20.76 -24.32 4.33
N ALA A 297 21.33 -23.70 5.37
CA ALA A 297 21.09 -24.09 6.74
C ALA A 297 19.59 -24.10 7.04
N LYS A 298 19.04 -25.31 7.32
CA LYS A 298 17.61 -25.51 7.63
C LYS A 298 17.30 -25.00 9.03
N LEU A 299 17.49 -23.69 9.25
CA LEU A 299 17.18 -23.00 10.48
C LEU A 299 15.84 -22.29 10.37
N LYS A 300 15.16 -22.15 11.50
CA LYS A 300 13.90 -21.41 11.58
C LYS A 300 14.15 -20.09 12.30
N PRO A 301 13.62 -18.97 11.83
CA PRO A 301 13.64 -17.71 12.57
C PRO A 301 12.99 -17.89 13.96
N GLY A 302 13.55 -17.23 14.96
CA GLY A 302 13.12 -17.38 16.37
C GLY A 302 13.74 -18.59 17.09
N GLN A 303 14.56 -19.39 16.41
CA GLN A 303 15.18 -20.56 17.01
C GLN A 303 16.35 -20.14 17.92
N ALA A 304 16.33 -20.62 19.17
CA ALA A 304 17.41 -20.37 20.12
C ALA A 304 18.69 -21.11 19.72
N VAL A 305 19.81 -20.42 19.78
CA VAL A 305 21.13 -20.94 19.43
C VAL A 305 22.17 -20.54 20.46
N ARG A 306 23.17 -21.38 20.62
CA ARG A 306 24.38 -21.05 21.37
C ARG A 306 25.53 -20.83 20.41
N VAL A 307 26.16 -19.69 20.56
CA VAL A 307 27.26 -19.26 19.71
C VAL A 307 28.58 -19.39 20.45
N GLU A 308 29.54 -20.07 19.87
CA GLU A 308 30.91 -20.15 20.32
C GLU A 308 31.80 -19.31 19.39
N VAL A 309 32.27 -18.16 19.90
CA VAL A 309 33.18 -17.26 19.16
C VAL A 309 34.62 -17.62 19.56
N THR A 310 35.48 -17.88 18.58
CA THR A 310 36.89 -18.09 18.80
C THR A 310 37.56 -16.74 19.05
N VAL A 311 37.99 -16.51 20.31
CA VAL A 311 38.70 -15.30 20.70
C VAL A 311 40.18 -15.57 20.89
N ALA A 312 41.03 -14.65 20.47
CA ALA A 312 42.45 -14.74 20.83
C ALA A 312 42.58 -14.46 22.33
N ASP A 313 43.38 -15.27 23.02
CA ASP A 313 43.72 -15.03 24.41
C ASP A 313 44.32 -13.61 24.54
N ALA A 314 43.66 -12.73 25.22
CA ALA A 314 44.28 -11.51 25.66
C ALA A 314 45.33 -11.89 26.72
N THR A 315 46.58 -11.97 26.33
CA THR A 315 47.68 -11.97 27.29
C THR A 315 47.49 -10.70 28.15
N PRO A 316 47.39 -10.82 29.48
CA PRO A 316 47.28 -9.62 30.33
C PRO A 316 48.53 -8.79 30.09
N ALA A 317 48.41 -7.58 29.55
CA ALA A 317 49.49 -6.63 29.57
C ALA A 317 49.79 -6.30 31.03
N VAL A 318 50.89 -6.87 31.50
CA VAL A 318 51.46 -6.50 32.82
C VAL A 318 51.81 -5.03 32.72
N ALA A 319 50.96 -4.20 33.40
CA ALA A 319 51.28 -2.80 33.62
C ALA A 319 52.59 -2.73 34.43
N ARG A 320 53.55 -2.07 33.86
CA ARG A 320 54.73 -1.53 34.54
C ARG A 320 54.47 -0.11 34.98
#